data_9b4eb933e4e1391834eefa74c2dc27c0
#
_entry.id   9b4eb933e4e1391834eefa74c2dc27c0
#
_cell.length_a   1.000
_cell.length_b   1.000
_cell.length_c   1.000
_cell.angle_alpha   90.00
_cell.angle_beta   90.00
_cell.angle_gamma   90.00
#
_symmetry.space_group_name_H-M   'P 1'
#
loop_
_entity.id
_entity.type
_entity.pdbx_description
1 polymer ?
#
loop_
_entity_poly.entity_id
_entity_poly.type
_entity_poly.pdbx_seq_one_letter_code
_entity_poly.pdbx_strand_id
1 'polypeptide(L)'
;GLNIELPIHYPNIDKKVYGKYSIPKISYNNQYNFSTSGKILQTDLKEFQVSGGVSLLTLPNLKAQFSSIVGFEKGLYASLDFKTAPVRLDFSDIEKLNPAKLQTADVDVTISAKGTAEFLNHQLKTSMQVNINDGKIVMPDTNFSAQGINTIVEFNDLMALESAPGQVLTIDSIEVNKVKIENAKIRFTVEDGKSWLIENIRFNWCNGLVSTESIRFPQKNNAYFLTFYCDRLEMTQLLKQMGAFNAQGSGTLNGRIPVIYSDGNISFDNGFLFSTPGSGGKVMIANSDRIIAGISMDNPQFAQLDLAQEALKDFDYHWAKIVFNTFEDTLDVKMELNGKPSKVLPFEYKKEFGGFVRVDASSPGSQFEGIKLDVNLKLPFNDVMKFGNKIKSILN
;
A
#
# COMPACT_ATOMS: atom_id res chain seq x y z
N GLY A 1 -28.59 -21.92 26.24
CA GLY A 1 -30.04 -21.76 26.33
C GLY A 1 -30.41 -20.27 26.23
N LEU A 2 -31.60 -19.99 25.80
CA LEU A 2 -32.22 -18.67 25.75
C LEU A 2 -33.00 -18.44 27.05
N ASN A 3 -32.66 -17.40 27.81
CA ASN A 3 -33.43 -16.94 28.98
C ASN A 3 -34.04 -15.59 28.63
N ILE A 4 -35.37 -15.49 28.71
CA ILE A 4 -36.10 -14.25 28.47
C ILE A 4 -37.14 -14.06 29.58
N GLU A 5 -37.13 -12.88 30.17
CA GLU A 5 -38.11 -12.36 31.10
C GLU A 5 -38.78 -11.15 30.43
N LEU A 6 -40.08 -11.29 30.07
CA LEU A 6 -40.80 -10.23 29.36
C LEU A 6 -41.54 -9.33 30.31
N PRO A 7 -41.44 -8.00 30.20
CA PRO A 7 -42.13 -7.03 31.01
C PRO A 7 -43.54 -6.75 30.41
N ILE A 8 -44.42 -7.75 30.33
CA ILE A 8 -45.74 -7.57 29.71
C ILE A 8 -46.74 -7.06 30.74
N HIS A 9 -47.25 -5.87 30.49
CA HIS A 9 -48.30 -5.23 31.27
C HIS A 9 -49.53 -4.92 30.38
N TYR A 10 -50.73 -5.29 30.81
CA TYR A 10 -51.97 -5.03 30.10
C TYR A 10 -53.11 -4.77 31.08
N PRO A 11 -53.95 -3.75 30.88
CA PRO A 11 -53.94 -2.77 29.78
C PRO A 11 -52.99 -1.58 30.02
N ASN A 12 -52.48 -1.43 31.24
CA ASN A 12 -51.67 -0.30 31.64
C ASN A 12 -50.16 -0.62 31.56
N ILE A 13 -49.48 0.02 30.65
CA ILE A 13 -48.03 -0.16 30.44
C ILE A 13 -47.26 0.57 31.51
N ASP A 14 -46.42 -0.15 32.27
CA ASP A 14 -45.46 0.45 33.22
C ASP A 14 -44.07 0.55 32.55
N LYS A 15 -43.74 1.77 32.09
CA LYS A 15 -42.45 2.07 31.45
C LYS A 15 -41.22 2.04 32.40
N LYS A 16 -41.43 1.74 33.69
CA LYS A 16 -40.36 1.58 34.67
C LYS A 16 -39.96 0.14 34.93
N VAL A 17 -40.73 -0.81 34.44
CA VAL A 17 -40.47 -2.24 34.62
C VAL A 17 -39.75 -2.79 33.39
N TYR A 18 -38.54 -3.32 33.63
CA TYR A 18 -37.72 -3.91 32.59
C TYR A 18 -37.73 -5.43 32.73
N GLY A 19 -37.94 -6.10 31.62
CA GLY A 19 -37.56 -7.48 31.46
C GLY A 19 -36.05 -7.63 31.16
N LYS A 20 -35.60 -8.85 31.20
CA LYS A 20 -34.19 -9.20 30.92
C LYS A 20 -34.12 -10.32 29.90
N TYR A 21 -33.05 -10.33 29.13
CA TYR A 21 -32.74 -11.45 28.28
C TYR A 21 -31.26 -11.80 28.38
N SER A 22 -30.95 -13.08 28.16
CA SER A 22 -29.57 -13.57 28.08
C SER A 22 -29.50 -14.76 27.15
N ILE A 23 -28.62 -14.68 26.17
CA ILE A 23 -28.29 -15.74 25.25
C ILE A 23 -26.80 -15.99 25.34
N PRO A 24 -26.31 -17.02 26.05
CA PRO A 24 -24.90 -17.25 26.29
C PRO A 24 -24.12 -17.65 25.04
N LYS A 25 -24.81 -18.23 24.04
CA LYS A 25 -24.17 -18.61 22.77
C LYS A 25 -25.15 -18.53 21.60
N ILE A 26 -24.77 -17.76 20.59
CA ILE A 26 -25.35 -17.71 19.24
C ILE A 26 -24.23 -18.08 18.29
N SER A 27 -24.42 -19.07 17.41
CA SER A 27 -23.47 -19.46 16.40
C SER A 27 -23.88 -18.97 15.03
N TYR A 28 -22.96 -18.34 14.31
CA TYR A 28 -23.15 -17.89 12.93
C TYR A 28 -22.13 -18.57 12.01
N ASN A 29 -22.63 -19.21 10.95
CA ASN A 29 -21.84 -19.98 9.98
C ASN A 29 -20.90 -21.02 10.60
N ASN A 30 -21.21 -21.56 11.77
CA ASN A 30 -20.38 -22.49 12.55
C ASN A 30 -18.97 -21.97 12.90
N GLN A 31 -18.65 -20.72 12.57
CA GLN A 31 -17.35 -20.12 12.75
C GLN A 31 -17.35 -19.09 13.88
N TYR A 32 -18.37 -18.25 13.94
CA TYR A 32 -18.42 -17.15 14.92
C TYR A 32 -19.44 -17.44 16.02
N ASN A 33 -19.01 -17.33 17.26
CA ASN A 33 -19.86 -17.51 18.43
C ASN A 33 -19.96 -16.21 19.19
N PHE A 34 -21.20 -15.78 19.45
CA PHE A 34 -21.52 -14.55 20.17
C PHE A 34 -22.28 -14.86 21.44
N SER A 35 -22.15 -13.99 22.44
CA SER A 35 -23.07 -13.91 23.56
C SER A 35 -23.77 -12.56 23.57
N THR A 36 -25.01 -12.53 24.04
CA THR A 36 -25.74 -11.27 24.18
C THR A 36 -26.60 -11.28 25.44
N SER A 37 -26.69 -10.13 26.08
CA SER A 37 -27.57 -9.93 27.22
C SER A 37 -28.00 -8.46 27.31
N GLY A 38 -29.15 -8.22 27.93
CA GLY A 38 -29.66 -6.86 28.03
C GLY A 38 -31.01 -6.77 28.70
N LYS A 39 -31.73 -5.68 28.37
CA LYS A 39 -33.00 -5.29 28.94
C LYS A 39 -34.06 -5.19 27.83
N ILE A 40 -35.30 -5.48 28.20
CA ILE A 40 -36.48 -5.30 27.36
C ILE A 40 -37.41 -4.36 28.11
N LEU A 41 -37.92 -3.35 27.41
CA LEU A 41 -38.90 -2.40 27.93
C LEU A 41 -40.11 -2.44 26.98
N GLN A 42 -41.32 -2.59 27.53
CA GLN A 42 -42.53 -2.40 26.75
C GLN A 42 -42.82 -0.89 26.65
N THR A 43 -42.79 -0.34 25.44
CA THR A 43 -42.99 1.10 25.14
C THR A 43 -44.44 1.38 24.76
N ASP A 44 -45.09 0.40 24.09
CA ASP A 44 -46.51 0.41 23.75
C ASP A 44 -47.06 -1.01 23.79
N LEU A 45 -48.38 -1.17 23.60
CA LEU A 45 -49.07 -2.48 23.61
C LEU A 45 -48.46 -3.48 22.63
N LYS A 46 -47.94 -2.99 21.52
CA LYS A 46 -47.34 -3.79 20.45
C LYS A 46 -45.90 -3.39 20.12
N GLU A 47 -45.25 -2.67 21.02
CA GLU A 47 -43.87 -2.19 20.76
C GLU A 47 -42.98 -2.43 21.99
N PHE A 48 -41.77 -2.89 21.70
CA PHE A 48 -40.72 -3.15 22.68
C PHE A 48 -39.42 -2.50 22.28
N GLN A 49 -38.78 -1.88 23.26
CA GLN A 49 -37.38 -1.44 23.15
C GLN A 49 -36.49 -2.51 23.78
N VAL A 50 -35.51 -2.97 23.00
CA VAL A 50 -34.50 -3.95 23.44
C VAL A 50 -33.14 -3.30 23.41
N SER A 51 -32.39 -3.34 24.50
CA SER A 51 -31.04 -2.79 24.57
C SER A 51 -30.10 -3.75 25.28
N GLY A 52 -28.86 -3.76 24.87
CA GLY A 52 -27.90 -4.67 25.48
C GLY A 52 -26.51 -4.63 24.86
N GLY A 53 -25.76 -5.67 25.18
CA GLY A 53 -24.41 -5.87 24.66
C GLY A 53 -24.29 -7.21 23.92
N VAL A 54 -23.48 -7.18 22.87
CA VAL A 54 -23.04 -8.39 22.14
C VAL A 54 -21.53 -8.50 22.28
N SER A 55 -21.02 -9.69 22.58
CA SER A 55 -19.60 -9.98 22.64
C SER A 55 -19.28 -11.18 21.76
N LEU A 56 -18.20 -11.09 21.01
CA LEU A 56 -17.65 -12.21 20.25
C LEU A 56 -16.87 -13.10 21.23
N LEU A 57 -17.25 -14.39 21.35
CA LEU A 57 -16.66 -15.27 22.37
C LEU A 57 -15.16 -15.55 22.13
N THR A 58 -14.71 -15.52 20.88
CA THR A 58 -13.30 -15.68 20.51
C THR A 58 -12.48 -14.42 20.78
N LEU A 59 -13.11 -13.24 20.83
CA LEU A 59 -12.51 -11.93 21.12
C LEU A 59 -13.36 -11.17 22.15
N PRO A 60 -13.29 -11.51 23.43
CA PRO A 60 -14.16 -10.91 24.46
C PRO A 60 -14.03 -9.39 24.63
N ASN A 61 -12.92 -8.81 24.16
CA ASN A 61 -12.69 -7.36 24.16
C ASN A 61 -13.48 -6.65 23.07
N LEU A 62 -13.86 -7.34 21.99
CA LEU A 62 -14.69 -6.82 20.93
C LEU A 62 -16.17 -6.91 21.33
N LYS A 63 -16.67 -5.80 21.89
CA LYS A 63 -18.04 -5.69 22.38
C LYS A 63 -18.78 -4.60 21.63
N ALA A 64 -20.01 -4.91 21.22
CA ALA A 64 -20.93 -3.93 20.69
C ALA A 64 -22.07 -3.66 21.70
N GLN A 65 -22.45 -2.42 21.82
CA GLN A 65 -23.71 -2.02 22.47
C GLN A 65 -24.75 -1.78 21.39
N PHE A 66 -25.98 -2.16 21.66
CA PHE A 66 -27.07 -1.91 20.74
C PHE A 66 -28.34 -1.45 21.43
N SER A 67 -29.19 -0.77 20.65
CA SER A 67 -30.57 -0.43 20.97
C SER A 67 -31.43 -0.76 19.78
N SER A 68 -32.55 -1.40 20.02
CA SER A 68 -33.51 -1.85 18.98
C SER A 68 -34.91 -1.52 19.40
N ILE A 69 -35.76 -1.15 18.46
CA ILE A 69 -37.21 -1.06 18.62
C ILE A 69 -37.84 -2.16 17.77
N VAL A 70 -38.71 -2.95 18.34
CA VAL A 70 -39.45 -4.02 17.68
C VAL A 70 -40.92 -3.82 17.90
N GLY A 71 -41.69 -3.78 16.83
CA GLY A 71 -43.12 -3.57 16.89
C GLY A 71 -43.94 -4.42 15.92
N PHE A 72 -45.24 -4.53 16.18
CA PHE A 72 -46.16 -5.44 15.48
C PHE A 72 -47.49 -4.77 15.08
N GLU A 73 -47.61 -3.44 15.10
CA GLU A 73 -48.90 -2.77 14.91
C GLU A 73 -49.42 -2.89 13.50
N LYS A 74 -48.59 -2.70 12.49
CA LYS A 74 -48.93 -2.80 11.04
C LYS A 74 -48.11 -3.88 10.32
N GLY A 75 -47.79 -4.95 11.03
CA GLY A 75 -46.81 -5.95 10.61
C GLY A 75 -45.53 -5.86 11.44
N LEU A 76 -44.66 -6.83 11.28
CA LEU A 76 -43.36 -6.82 11.97
C LEU A 76 -42.50 -5.71 11.43
N TYR A 77 -42.07 -4.82 12.32
CA TYR A 77 -40.97 -3.87 12.04
C TYR A 77 -39.91 -3.94 13.13
N ALA A 78 -38.70 -3.68 12.79
CA ALA A 78 -37.58 -3.58 13.73
C ALA A 78 -36.55 -2.53 13.25
N SER A 79 -36.05 -1.76 14.19
CA SER A 79 -34.86 -0.93 13.97
C SER A 79 -33.80 -1.34 14.97
N LEU A 80 -32.54 -1.29 14.56
CA LEU A 80 -31.38 -1.60 15.37
C LEU A 80 -30.29 -0.55 15.13
N ASP A 81 -29.78 0.03 16.19
CA ASP A 81 -28.55 0.83 16.22
C ASP A 81 -27.51 0.09 17.03
N PHE A 82 -26.29 0.01 16.54
CA PHE A 82 -25.18 -0.57 17.29
C PHE A 82 -23.91 0.25 17.19
N LYS A 83 -23.05 0.13 18.20
CA LYS A 83 -21.72 0.71 18.22
C LYS A 83 -20.77 -0.13 19.07
N THR A 84 -19.49 -0.14 18.67
CA THR A 84 -18.39 -0.68 19.47
C THR A 84 -17.60 0.48 20.10
N ALA A 85 -16.97 0.24 21.24
CA ALA A 85 -15.84 1.06 21.68
C ALA A 85 -14.64 0.79 20.76
N PRO A 86 -13.67 1.72 20.63
CA PRO A 86 -12.40 1.40 19.98
C PRO A 86 -11.70 0.24 20.71
N VAL A 87 -11.26 -0.74 19.96
CA VAL A 87 -10.57 -1.94 20.45
C VAL A 87 -9.27 -2.08 19.65
N ARG A 88 -8.18 -2.26 20.37
CA ARG A 88 -6.89 -2.60 19.78
C ARG A 88 -6.84 -4.10 19.58
N LEU A 89 -6.53 -4.51 18.37
CA LEU A 89 -6.34 -5.90 17.96
C LEU A 89 -4.89 -6.11 17.56
N ASP A 90 -4.29 -7.13 18.12
CA ASP A 90 -2.96 -7.59 17.73
C ASP A 90 -3.04 -8.81 16.79
N PHE A 91 -1.87 -9.30 16.38
CA PHE A 91 -1.77 -10.49 15.53
C PHE A 91 -2.54 -11.70 16.08
N SER A 92 -2.46 -11.94 17.40
CA SER A 92 -3.10 -13.11 18.02
C SER A 92 -4.63 -13.02 17.98
N ASP A 93 -5.17 -11.81 18.02
CA ASP A 93 -6.60 -11.54 17.91
C ASP A 93 -7.09 -11.73 16.47
N ILE A 94 -6.31 -11.27 15.50
CA ILE A 94 -6.63 -11.41 14.06
C ILE A 94 -6.52 -12.87 13.62
N GLU A 95 -5.53 -13.62 14.11
CA GLU A 95 -5.39 -15.04 13.85
C GLU A 95 -6.60 -15.85 14.33
N LYS A 96 -7.18 -15.50 15.48
CA LYS A 96 -8.44 -16.12 15.97
C LYS A 96 -9.64 -15.85 15.06
N LEU A 97 -9.65 -14.73 14.32
CA LEU A 97 -10.71 -14.39 13.38
C LEU A 97 -10.54 -15.07 12.02
N ASN A 98 -9.31 -15.19 11.53
CA ASN A 98 -9.02 -15.82 10.24
C ASN A 98 -7.64 -16.51 10.24
N PRO A 99 -7.52 -17.74 10.78
CA PRO A 99 -6.24 -18.41 10.96
C PRO A 99 -5.49 -18.76 9.67
N ALA A 100 -6.16 -18.74 8.51
CA ALA A 100 -5.58 -19.23 7.26
C ALA A 100 -4.78 -18.19 6.46
N LYS A 101 -4.97 -16.88 6.69
CA LYS A 101 -4.48 -15.85 5.75
C LYS A 101 -3.27 -15.02 6.23
N LEU A 102 -2.92 -15.00 7.50
CA LEU A 102 -1.93 -14.07 8.05
C LEU A 102 -0.77 -14.70 8.82
N GLN A 103 -0.42 -15.94 8.53
CA GLN A 103 0.54 -16.76 9.31
C GLN A 103 1.94 -16.15 9.57
N THR A 104 2.31 -15.03 8.89
CA THR A 104 3.63 -14.41 9.05
C THR A 104 3.61 -12.89 9.18
N ALA A 105 2.43 -12.29 9.31
CA ALA A 105 2.31 -10.83 9.45
C ALA A 105 2.05 -10.46 10.91
N ASP A 106 2.87 -9.60 11.49
CA ASP A 106 2.57 -8.93 12.75
C ASP A 106 1.66 -7.72 12.45
N VAL A 107 0.46 -7.74 13.01
CA VAL A 107 -0.57 -6.70 12.80
C VAL A 107 -0.97 -6.12 14.14
N ASP A 108 -1.04 -4.81 14.20
CA ASP A 108 -1.51 -4.05 15.35
C ASP A 108 -2.43 -2.94 14.84
N VAL A 109 -3.68 -2.91 15.26
CA VAL A 109 -4.67 -1.99 14.72
C VAL A 109 -5.75 -1.65 15.74
N THR A 110 -6.18 -0.39 15.79
CA THR A 110 -7.35 0.01 16.56
C THR A 110 -8.56 0.11 15.66
N ILE A 111 -9.61 -0.66 15.99
CA ILE A 111 -10.86 -0.68 15.21
C ILE A 111 -12.05 -0.24 16.06
N SER A 112 -13.03 0.39 15.42
CA SER A 112 -14.37 0.61 15.96
C SER A 112 -15.40 0.56 14.84
N ALA A 113 -16.63 0.22 15.19
CA ALA A 113 -17.73 0.17 14.22
C ALA A 113 -19.01 0.75 14.84
N LYS A 114 -19.87 1.31 13.98
CA LYS A 114 -21.25 1.68 14.28
C LYS A 114 -22.11 1.39 13.07
N GLY A 115 -23.39 1.13 13.29
CA GLY A 115 -24.28 0.88 12.15
C GLY A 115 -25.71 0.79 12.56
N THR A 116 -26.58 0.66 11.55
CA THR A 116 -28.01 0.56 11.68
C THR A 116 -28.55 -0.62 10.87
N ALA A 117 -29.65 -1.18 11.31
CA ALA A 117 -30.43 -2.12 10.53
C ALA A 117 -31.92 -1.80 10.72
N GLU A 118 -32.66 -1.71 9.62
CA GLU A 118 -34.09 -1.46 9.61
C GLU A 118 -34.83 -2.57 8.84
N PHE A 119 -35.75 -3.24 9.50
CA PHE A 119 -36.62 -4.22 8.88
C PHE A 119 -38.03 -3.67 8.83
N LEU A 120 -38.53 -3.48 7.62
CA LEU A 120 -39.88 -2.98 7.37
C LEU A 120 -40.44 -3.59 6.07
N ASN A 121 -41.71 -4.02 6.07
CA ASN A 121 -42.37 -4.59 4.89
C ASN A 121 -41.58 -5.71 4.20
N HIS A 122 -40.97 -6.61 4.98
CA HIS A 122 -40.13 -7.72 4.50
C HIS A 122 -38.84 -7.27 3.81
N GLN A 123 -38.45 -6.00 3.93
CA GLN A 123 -37.18 -5.48 3.42
C GLN A 123 -36.25 -5.17 4.59
N LEU A 124 -35.01 -5.59 4.47
CA LEU A 124 -33.94 -5.27 5.41
C LEU A 124 -33.02 -4.25 4.76
N LYS A 125 -32.87 -3.09 5.40
CA LYS A 125 -31.88 -2.07 5.04
C LYS A 125 -30.81 -2.06 6.11
N THR A 126 -29.55 -2.00 5.71
CA THR A 126 -28.43 -2.01 6.64
C THR A 126 -27.39 -0.98 6.25
N SER A 127 -26.77 -0.36 7.25
CA SER A 127 -25.60 0.49 7.04
C SER A 127 -24.57 0.23 8.13
N MET A 128 -23.29 0.46 7.82
CA MET A 128 -22.21 0.32 8.77
C MET A 128 -21.06 1.26 8.44
N GLN A 129 -20.48 1.87 9.45
CA GLN A 129 -19.22 2.58 9.37
C GLN A 129 -18.18 1.82 10.19
N VAL A 130 -17.05 1.50 9.58
CA VAL A 130 -15.87 0.90 10.23
C VAL A 130 -14.75 1.92 10.23
N ASN A 131 -14.19 2.17 11.41
CA ASN A 131 -13.02 3.02 11.56
C ASN A 131 -11.81 2.14 11.88
N ILE A 132 -10.74 2.34 11.16
CA ILE A 132 -9.41 1.77 11.40
C ILE A 132 -8.48 2.94 11.70
N ASN A 133 -7.81 2.89 12.84
CA ASN A 133 -6.92 3.94 13.28
C ASN A 133 -5.58 3.37 13.71
N ASP A 134 -4.51 4.08 13.33
CA ASP A 134 -3.12 3.81 13.73
C ASP A 134 -2.71 2.34 13.51
N GLY A 135 -3.12 1.80 12.35
CA GLY A 135 -2.79 0.44 11.99
C GLY A 135 -1.31 0.28 11.63
N LYS A 136 -0.74 -0.85 12.01
CA LYS A 136 0.61 -1.26 11.69
C LYS A 136 0.60 -2.69 11.18
N ILE A 137 1.36 -2.94 10.11
CA ILE A 137 1.58 -4.28 9.54
C ILE A 137 3.08 -4.47 9.34
N VAL A 138 3.63 -5.57 9.83
CA VAL A 138 5.02 -5.97 9.61
C VAL A 138 5.06 -7.40 9.09
N MET A 139 5.74 -7.63 7.99
CA MET A 139 5.99 -8.95 7.41
C MET A 139 7.50 -9.19 7.33
N PRO A 140 8.13 -9.80 8.36
CA PRO A 140 9.59 -9.95 8.43
C PRO A 140 10.18 -10.72 7.25
N ASP A 141 9.49 -11.76 6.78
CA ASP A 141 9.95 -12.63 5.68
C ASP A 141 10.18 -11.87 4.36
N THR A 142 9.53 -10.74 4.18
CA THR A 142 9.61 -9.91 2.96
C THR A 142 10.23 -8.54 3.23
N ASN A 143 10.72 -8.29 4.45
CA ASN A 143 11.18 -6.97 4.89
C ASN A 143 10.16 -5.86 4.56
N PHE A 144 8.87 -6.16 4.74
CA PHE A 144 7.78 -5.22 4.54
C PHE A 144 7.30 -4.65 5.86
N SER A 145 7.08 -3.35 5.91
CA SER A 145 6.33 -2.70 6.99
C SER A 145 5.44 -1.58 6.45
N ALA A 146 4.26 -1.41 7.05
CA ALA A 146 3.37 -0.29 6.83
C ALA A 146 2.89 0.24 8.18
N GLN A 147 2.88 1.56 8.37
CA GLN A 147 2.55 2.23 9.63
C GLN A 147 1.66 3.44 9.39
N GLY A 148 0.88 3.80 10.42
CA GLY A 148 -0.07 4.91 10.35
C GLY A 148 -1.22 4.62 9.36
N ILE A 149 -1.73 3.39 9.36
CA ILE A 149 -2.84 2.98 8.49
C ILE A 149 -4.13 3.51 9.10
N ASN A 150 -4.80 4.42 8.39
CA ASN A 150 -6.05 5.02 8.85
C ASN A 150 -7.08 4.99 7.72
N THR A 151 -8.30 4.59 8.05
CA THR A 151 -9.43 4.66 7.11
C THR A 151 -10.76 4.67 7.86
N ILE A 152 -11.75 5.28 7.23
CA ILE A 152 -13.15 5.17 7.60
C ILE A 152 -13.86 4.59 6.38
N VAL A 153 -14.47 3.40 6.52
CA VAL A 153 -15.23 2.76 5.46
C VAL A 153 -16.71 2.82 5.82
N GLU A 154 -17.51 3.41 4.95
CA GLU A 154 -18.96 3.53 5.08
C GLU A 154 -19.63 2.56 4.10
N PHE A 155 -20.32 1.56 4.61
CA PHE A 155 -21.15 0.64 3.85
C PHE A 155 -22.60 1.15 3.83
N ASN A 156 -23.09 1.48 2.65
CA ASN A 156 -24.49 1.90 2.45
C ASN A 156 -25.44 0.70 2.47
N ASP A 157 -24.94 -0.45 2.07
CA ASP A 157 -25.62 -1.75 2.19
C ASP A 157 -24.61 -2.81 2.66
N LEU A 158 -24.75 -3.21 3.93
CA LEU A 158 -23.90 -4.24 4.52
C LEU A 158 -24.19 -5.63 3.95
N MET A 159 -25.43 -5.88 3.49
CA MET A 159 -25.78 -7.19 2.93
C MET A 159 -25.17 -7.40 1.54
N ALA A 160 -25.10 -6.33 0.74
CA ALA A 160 -24.40 -6.32 -0.54
C ALA A 160 -22.88 -6.10 -0.37
N LEU A 161 -22.40 -5.68 0.80
CA LEU A 161 -21.03 -5.20 1.06
C LEU A 161 -20.63 -4.07 0.11
N GLU A 162 -21.57 -3.15 -0.13
CA GLU A 162 -21.38 -1.99 -0.99
C GLU A 162 -21.05 -0.76 -0.16
N SER A 163 -19.90 -0.13 -0.45
CA SER A 163 -19.48 1.09 0.25
C SER A 163 -20.03 2.36 -0.43
N ALA A 164 -20.06 3.46 0.31
CA ALA A 164 -20.11 4.77 -0.31
C ALA A 164 -18.90 4.97 -1.25
N PRO A 165 -19.05 5.73 -2.34
CA PRO A 165 -17.93 6.00 -3.25
C PRO A 165 -16.87 6.89 -2.60
N GLY A 166 -15.64 6.81 -3.10
CA GLY A 166 -14.56 7.70 -2.71
C GLY A 166 -14.03 7.54 -1.29
N GLN A 167 -14.09 6.34 -0.74
CA GLN A 167 -13.48 6.01 0.55
C GLN A 167 -11.98 6.31 0.53
N VAL A 168 -11.41 6.71 1.65
CA VAL A 168 -10.00 7.11 1.73
C VAL A 168 -9.27 6.25 2.74
N LEU A 169 -8.19 5.62 2.28
CA LEU A 169 -7.19 4.97 3.11
C LEU A 169 -5.90 5.81 3.07
N THR A 170 -5.37 6.16 4.22
CA THR A 170 -4.06 6.80 4.37
C THR A 170 -3.07 5.87 5.05
N ILE A 171 -1.80 5.97 4.65
CA ILE A 171 -0.70 5.23 5.25
C ILE A 171 0.47 6.20 5.36
N ASP A 172 1.01 6.39 6.57
CA ASP A 172 2.07 7.37 6.80
C ASP A 172 3.40 6.92 6.19
N SER A 173 3.74 5.63 6.34
CA SER A 173 4.95 5.07 5.74
C SER A 173 4.77 3.62 5.33
N ILE A 174 5.37 3.27 4.19
CA ILE A 174 5.51 1.89 3.70
C ILE A 174 6.99 1.68 3.38
N GLU A 175 7.56 0.60 3.91
CA GLU A 175 8.93 0.20 3.63
C GLU A 175 8.96 -1.22 3.09
N VAL A 176 9.66 -1.40 1.96
CA VAL A 176 9.93 -2.71 1.37
C VAL A 176 11.42 -2.77 1.06
N ASN A 177 12.17 -3.49 1.85
CA ASN A 177 13.64 -3.52 1.79
C ASN A 177 14.23 -2.09 1.90
N LYS A 178 14.77 -1.56 0.80
CA LYS A 178 15.36 -0.21 0.73
C LYS A 178 14.40 0.84 0.16
N VAL A 179 13.25 0.40 -0.35
CA VAL A 179 12.25 1.32 -0.91
C VAL A 179 11.39 1.87 0.21
N LYS A 180 11.36 3.17 0.34
CA LYS A 180 10.55 3.90 1.31
C LYS A 180 9.56 4.80 0.59
N ILE A 181 8.28 4.60 0.91
CA ILE A 181 7.14 5.38 0.43
C ILE A 181 6.53 6.09 1.64
N GLU A 182 6.12 7.34 1.48
CA GLU A 182 5.55 8.14 2.57
C GLU A 182 4.24 8.80 2.13
N ASN A 183 3.36 9.08 3.11
CA ASN A 183 2.12 9.81 2.91
C ASN A 183 1.23 9.23 1.80
N ALA A 184 1.09 7.91 1.78
CA ALA A 184 0.24 7.25 0.79
C ALA A 184 -1.24 7.55 1.07
N LYS A 185 -1.97 7.90 0.01
CA LYS A 185 -3.40 8.12 0.01
C LYS A 185 -4.03 7.34 -1.12
N ILE A 186 -4.92 6.42 -0.76
CA ILE A 186 -5.63 5.56 -1.69
C ILE A 186 -7.11 5.93 -1.62
N ARG A 187 -7.70 6.28 -2.76
CA ARG A 187 -9.13 6.49 -2.88
C ARG A 187 -9.74 5.27 -3.52
N PHE A 188 -10.79 4.73 -2.91
CA PHE A 188 -11.40 3.47 -3.34
C PHE A 188 -12.90 3.42 -3.10
N THR A 189 -13.55 2.47 -3.77
CA THR A 189 -14.95 2.07 -3.57
C THR A 189 -15.01 0.55 -3.51
N VAL A 190 -15.74 0.00 -2.54
CA VAL A 190 -16.11 -1.42 -2.53
C VAL A 190 -17.43 -1.54 -3.29
N GLU A 191 -17.44 -2.23 -4.43
CA GLU A 191 -18.61 -2.33 -5.31
C GLU A 191 -19.53 -3.48 -4.88
N ASP A 192 -18.93 -4.55 -4.38
CA ASP A 192 -19.58 -5.68 -3.72
C ASP A 192 -18.52 -6.43 -2.89
N GLY A 193 -18.92 -7.50 -2.19
CA GLY A 193 -17.97 -8.28 -1.37
C GLY A 193 -16.81 -8.93 -2.15
N LYS A 194 -16.76 -8.79 -3.47
CA LYS A 194 -15.77 -9.41 -4.36
C LYS A 194 -15.04 -8.42 -5.26
N SER A 195 -15.58 -7.21 -5.46
CA SER A 195 -15.00 -6.24 -6.40
C SER A 195 -14.74 -4.88 -5.73
N TRP A 196 -13.57 -4.31 -6.06
CA TRP A 196 -13.07 -3.06 -5.53
C TRP A 196 -12.59 -2.19 -6.68
N LEU A 197 -13.00 -0.95 -6.69
CA LEU A 197 -12.44 0.08 -7.57
C LEU A 197 -11.48 0.93 -6.76
N ILE A 198 -10.18 0.88 -7.09
CA ILE A 198 -9.22 1.89 -6.65
C ILE A 198 -9.31 3.03 -7.66
N GLU A 199 -9.74 4.21 -7.22
CA GLU A 199 -9.93 5.37 -8.08
C GLU A 199 -8.60 6.04 -8.41
N ASN A 200 -7.74 6.21 -7.42
CA ASN A 200 -6.35 6.64 -7.56
C ASN A 200 -5.53 6.30 -6.32
N ILE A 201 -4.21 6.25 -6.52
CA ILE A 201 -3.22 6.17 -5.45
C ILE A 201 -2.28 7.37 -5.62
N ARG A 202 -1.93 8.03 -4.52
CA ARG A 202 -0.90 9.07 -4.46
C ARG A 202 0.00 8.85 -3.27
N PHE A 203 1.29 9.03 -3.45
CA PHE A 203 2.28 8.90 -2.37
C PHE A 203 3.55 9.69 -2.67
N ASN A 204 4.34 9.95 -1.65
CA ASN A 204 5.67 10.53 -1.79
C ASN A 204 6.71 9.41 -1.94
N TRP A 205 7.57 9.53 -2.93
CA TRP A 205 8.69 8.64 -3.16
C TRP A 205 9.89 9.44 -3.64
N CYS A 206 11.08 9.17 -3.08
CA CYS A 206 12.30 9.87 -3.43
C CYS A 206 12.13 11.40 -3.41
N ASN A 207 11.49 11.95 -2.38
CA ASN A 207 11.18 13.39 -2.19
C ASN A 207 10.30 14.01 -3.29
N GLY A 208 9.75 13.22 -4.19
CA GLY A 208 8.79 13.64 -5.22
C GLY A 208 7.42 13.02 -5.00
N LEU A 209 6.50 13.29 -5.94
CA LEU A 209 5.13 12.78 -5.92
C LEU A 209 4.94 11.69 -6.96
N VAL A 210 4.27 10.62 -6.56
CA VAL A 210 3.83 9.56 -7.48
C VAL A 210 2.31 9.45 -7.42
N SER A 211 1.69 9.24 -8.58
CA SER A 211 0.25 9.00 -8.69
C SER A 211 -0.05 7.88 -9.69
N THR A 212 -1.25 7.27 -9.57
CA THR A 212 -1.72 6.24 -10.51
C THR A 212 -3.05 6.63 -11.13
N GLU A 213 -3.41 5.93 -12.17
CA GLU A 213 -4.78 5.86 -12.70
C GLU A 213 -5.65 4.91 -11.87
N SER A 214 -6.92 4.79 -12.24
CA SER A 214 -7.86 3.88 -11.59
C SER A 214 -7.61 2.42 -11.99
N ILE A 215 -7.87 1.52 -11.07
CA ILE A 215 -7.80 0.08 -11.30
C ILE A 215 -8.91 -0.65 -10.54
N ARG A 216 -9.55 -1.62 -11.20
CA ARG A 216 -10.57 -2.48 -10.58
C ARG A 216 -9.99 -3.85 -10.24
N PHE A 217 -10.34 -4.37 -9.07
CA PHE A 217 -10.01 -5.71 -8.58
C PHE A 217 -11.29 -6.53 -8.38
N PRO A 218 -11.30 -7.85 -8.70
CA PRO A 218 -10.32 -8.56 -9.49
C PRO A 218 -10.44 -8.25 -10.99
N GLN A 219 -9.37 -8.49 -11.75
CA GLN A 219 -9.42 -8.51 -13.21
C GLN A 219 -9.55 -9.94 -13.73
N LYS A 220 -10.18 -10.09 -14.92
CA LYS A 220 -10.52 -11.40 -15.50
C LYS A 220 -9.35 -12.39 -15.63
N ASN A 221 -8.12 -11.89 -15.81
CA ASN A 221 -6.93 -12.71 -16.04
C ASN A 221 -5.92 -12.64 -14.90
N ASN A 222 -6.29 -12.15 -13.72
CA ASN A 222 -5.40 -11.91 -12.58
C ASN A 222 -4.11 -11.12 -12.95
N ALA A 223 -4.14 -10.40 -14.08
CA ALA A 223 -3.08 -9.51 -14.49
C ALA A 223 -3.53 -8.07 -14.27
N TYR A 224 -2.71 -7.29 -13.57
CA TYR A 224 -2.99 -5.91 -13.21
C TYR A 224 -1.95 -5.00 -13.84
N PHE A 225 -2.42 -4.02 -14.58
CA PHE A 225 -1.59 -3.03 -15.25
C PHE A 225 -1.76 -1.70 -14.53
N LEU A 226 -0.67 -1.16 -14.01
CA LEU A 226 -0.62 0.10 -13.29
C LEU A 226 0.46 0.98 -13.90
N THR A 227 0.14 2.24 -14.15
CA THR A 227 1.16 3.22 -14.53
C THR A 227 1.37 4.18 -13.36
N PHE A 228 2.60 4.24 -12.84
CA PHE A 228 3.02 5.24 -11.88
C PHE A 228 3.51 6.47 -12.63
N TYR A 229 2.85 7.60 -12.44
CA TYR A 229 3.25 8.91 -12.93
C TYR A 229 4.09 9.59 -11.87
N CYS A 230 5.32 9.89 -12.21
CA CYS A 230 6.34 10.43 -11.31
C CYS A 230 6.56 11.91 -11.59
N ASP A 231 6.47 12.73 -10.54
CA ASP A 231 6.71 14.18 -10.57
C ASP A 231 7.83 14.53 -9.59
N ARG A 232 8.94 15.08 -10.13
CA ARG A 232 10.08 15.62 -9.39
C ARG A 232 10.71 14.63 -8.39
N LEU A 233 10.88 13.37 -8.79
CA LEU A 233 11.65 12.41 -7.98
C LEU A 233 13.11 12.85 -7.91
N GLU A 234 13.68 12.93 -6.71
CA GLU A 234 15.10 13.22 -6.52
C GLU A 234 15.96 12.06 -7.03
N MET A 235 16.79 12.31 -8.03
CA MET A 235 17.59 11.29 -8.72
C MET A 235 18.50 10.52 -7.77
N THR A 236 19.15 11.21 -6.83
CA THR A 236 20.08 10.59 -5.89
C THR A 236 19.37 9.68 -4.89
N GLN A 237 18.17 10.03 -4.44
CA GLN A 237 17.36 9.16 -3.59
C GLN A 237 16.88 7.93 -4.35
N LEU A 238 16.48 8.09 -5.62
CA LEU A 238 16.10 6.96 -6.46
C LEU A 238 17.26 5.97 -6.61
N LEU A 239 18.46 6.43 -6.96
CA LEU A 239 19.65 5.57 -7.10
C LEU A 239 20.03 4.86 -5.80
N LYS A 240 19.91 5.54 -4.65
CA LYS A 240 20.14 4.92 -3.32
C LYS A 240 19.12 3.82 -3.02
N GLN A 241 17.83 4.09 -3.22
CA GLN A 241 16.77 3.12 -2.92
C GLN A 241 16.79 1.92 -3.86
N MET A 242 17.23 2.11 -5.11
CA MET A 242 17.49 1.00 -6.02
C MET A 242 18.70 0.14 -5.61
N GLY A 243 19.47 0.57 -4.60
CA GLY A 243 20.62 -0.17 -4.09
C GLY A 243 21.81 -0.18 -5.02
N ALA A 244 21.77 0.60 -6.09
CA ALA A 244 22.80 0.62 -7.10
C ALA A 244 24.08 1.31 -6.59
N PHE A 245 23.93 2.48 -5.93
CA PHE A 245 25.04 3.34 -5.60
C PHE A 245 24.85 4.16 -4.33
N ASN A 246 25.97 4.56 -3.73
CA ASN A 246 26.02 5.65 -2.74
C ASN A 246 26.05 6.99 -3.50
N ALA A 247 24.92 7.39 -4.05
CA ALA A 247 24.80 8.59 -4.85
C ALA A 247 24.56 9.84 -3.99
N GLN A 248 25.22 10.95 -4.33
CA GLN A 248 25.00 12.28 -3.81
C GLN A 248 24.82 13.26 -4.97
N GLY A 249 24.24 14.42 -4.72
CA GLY A 249 24.06 15.44 -5.75
C GLY A 249 22.69 16.09 -5.70
N SER A 250 22.22 16.55 -6.86
CA SER A 250 20.97 17.29 -7.02
C SER A 250 20.33 16.97 -8.36
N GLY A 251 19.07 17.39 -8.51
CA GLY A 251 18.28 17.26 -9.71
C GLY A 251 17.12 16.29 -9.56
N THR A 252 16.06 16.56 -10.31
CA THR A 252 14.80 15.83 -10.23
C THR A 252 14.42 15.20 -11.56
N LEU A 253 13.69 14.11 -11.48
CA LEU A 253 13.24 13.29 -12.58
C LEU A 253 11.72 13.25 -12.65
N ASN A 254 11.18 13.29 -13.86
CA ASN A 254 9.76 13.19 -14.17
C ASN A 254 9.53 12.08 -15.18
N GLY A 255 8.38 11.43 -15.16
CA GLY A 255 8.05 10.45 -16.16
C GLY A 255 7.00 9.44 -15.72
N ARG A 256 7.09 8.23 -16.26
CA ARG A 256 6.15 7.16 -15.95
C ARG A 256 6.86 5.82 -15.81
N ILE A 257 6.34 4.99 -14.92
CA ILE A 257 6.81 3.63 -14.70
C ILE A 257 5.61 2.69 -14.80
N PRO A 258 5.36 2.10 -15.98
CA PRO A 258 4.36 1.04 -16.13
C PRO A 258 4.81 -0.20 -15.38
N VAL A 259 3.90 -0.75 -14.57
CA VAL A 259 4.10 -1.94 -13.76
C VAL A 259 3.02 -2.95 -14.10
N ILE A 260 3.43 -4.17 -14.33
CA ILE A 260 2.55 -5.31 -14.56
C ILE A 260 2.69 -6.24 -13.37
N TYR A 261 1.57 -6.55 -12.71
CA TYR A 261 1.51 -7.59 -11.70
C TYR A 261 0.68 -8.76 -12.26
N SER A 262 1.28 -9.92 -12.37
CA SER A 262 0.61 -11.14 -12.85
C SER A 262 1.17 -12.36 -12.13
N ASP A 263 0.29 -13.20 -11.61
CA ASP A 263 0.63 -14.47 -10.95
C ASP A 263 1.66 -14.38 -9.81
N GLY A 264 1.66 -13.23 -9.10
CA GLY A 264 2.61 -12.97 -8.03
C GLY A 264 3.92 -12.32 -8.49
N ASN A 265 4.08 -12.12 -9.81
CA ASN A 265 5.25 -11.51 -10.40
C ASN A 265 5.01 -10.03 -10.70
N ILE A 266 6.00 -9.21 -10.42
CA ILE A 266 6.00 -7.78 -10.76
C ILE A 266 7.02 -7.58 -11.87
N SER A 267 6.61 -6.90 -12.96
CA SER A 267 7.51 -6.52 -14.05
C SER A 267 7.31 -5.08 -14.46
N PHE A 268 8.35 -4.49 -15.02
CA PHE A 268 8.34 -3.13 -15.58
C PHE A 268 8.40 -3.22 -17.11
N ASP A 269 7.58 -2.43 -17.78
CA ASP A 269 7.52 -2.38 -19.22
C ASP A 269 7.74 -0.96 -19.75
N ASN A 270 8.94 -0.72 -20.28
CA ASN A 270 9.32 0.57 -20.87
C ASN A 270 9.06 1.79 -19.96
N GLY A 271 9.32 1.62 -18.67
CA GLY A 271 9.32 2.73 -17.73
C GLY A 271 10.43 3.71 -18.05
N PHE A 272 10.15 5.01 -17.99
CA PHE A 272 11.18 6.02 -18.19
C PHE A 272 10.97 7.23 -17.27
N LEU A 273 12.09 7.77 -16.83
CA LEU A 273 12.20 9.04 -16.12
C LEU A 273 13.22 9.93 -16.84
N PHE A 274 12.98 11.22 -16.91
CA PHE A 274 13.89 12.20 -17.49
C PHE A 274 14.01 13.41 -16.58
N SER A 275 15.16 14.09 -16.66
CA SER A 275 15.40 15.31 -15.88
C SER A 275 14.39 16.41 -16.22
N THR A 276 14.02 17.22 -15.23
CA THR A 276 13.13 18.36 -15.44
C THR A 276 13.70 19.27 -16.53
N PRO A 277 12.93 19.59 -17.59
CA PRO A 277 13.41 20.44 -18.68
C PRO A 277 13.93 21.79 -18.18
N GLY A 278 15.10 22.19 -18.65
CA GLY A 278 15.76 23.43 -18.23
C GLY A 278 16.42 23.37 -16.86
N SER A 279 16.32 22.27 -16.14
CA SER A 279 16.97 22.04 -14.85
C SER A 279 18.00 20.93 -15.02
N GLY A 280 19.27 21.26 -14.99
CA GLY A 280 20.32 20.28 -14.84
C GLY A 280 20.43 19.77 -13.40
N GLY A 281 21.45 19.00 -13.15
CA GLY A 281 21.71 18.47 -11.81
C GLY A 281 23.16 18.00 -11.70
N LYS A 282 23.46 17.45 -10.55
CA LYS A 282 24.75 16.88 -10.25
C LYS A 282 24.59 15.46 -9.73
N VAL A 283 25.44 14.56 -10.18
CA VAL A 283 25.53 13.20 -9.64
C VAL A 283 26.96 12.90 -9.24
N MET A 284 27.14 12.41 -8.02
CA MET A 284 28.41 11.92 -7.48
C MET A 284 28.19 10.51 -6.97
N ILE A 285 28.93 9.54 -7.50
CA ILE A 285 28.83 8.13 -7.14
C ILE A 285 30.14 7.70 -6.47
N ALA A 286 30.11 7.52 -5.15
CA ALA A 286 31.30 7.22 -4.36
C ALA A 286 31.91 5.84 -4.66
N ASN A 287 31.07 4.83 -5.02
CA ASN A 287 31.52 3.45 -5.28
C ASN A 287 31.33 3.08 -6.75
N SER A 288 31.73 3.99 -7.65
CA SER A 288 31.65 3.76 -9.11
C SER A 288 32.54 2.60 -9.58
N ASP A 289 33.53 2.17 -8.76
CA ASP A 289 34.37 1.00 -9.03
C ASP A 289 33.60 -0.29 -9.33
N ARG A 290 32.38 -0.41 -8.83
CA ARG A 290 31.49 -1.53 -9.11
C ARG A 290 31.04 -1.60 -10.58
N ILE A 291 31.11 -0.50 -11.33
CA ILE A 291 30.72 -0.44 -12.75
C ILE A 291 31.67 -1.28 -13.60
N ILE A 292 32.95 -1.32 -13.23
CA ILE A 292 33.97 -2.10 -13.93
C ILE A 292 34.40 -3.36 -13.18
N ALA A 293 33.83 -3.64 -12.03
CA ALA A 293 34.18 -4.80 -11.23
C ALA A 293 33.96 -6.11 -12.03
N GLY A 294 35.03 -6.89 -12.18
CA GLY A 294 35.02 -8.14 -12.93
C GLY A 294 35.24 -8.01 -14.45
N ILE A 295 35.47 -6.80 -14.96
CA ILE A 295 35.81 -6.59 -16.37
C ILE A 295 37.34 -6.61 -16.50
N SER A 296 37.85 -7.49 -17.40
CA SER A 296 39.28 -7.56 -17.68
C SER A 296 39.81 -6.27 -18.31
N MET A 297 41.02 -5.86 -17.95
CA MET A 297 41.69 -4.71 -18.61
C MET A 297 41.92 -4.92 -20.11
N ASP A 298 41.98 -6.17 -20.55
CA ASP A 298 42.13 -6.52 -21.97
C ASP A 298 40.83 -6.39 -22.77
N ASN A 299 39.70 -6.11 -22.08
CA ASN A 299 38.42 -5.89 -22.76
C ASN A 299 38.49 -4.57 -23.55
N PRO A 300 38.13 -4.58 -24.85
CA PRO A 300 38.14 -3.36 -25.68
C PRO A 300 37.28 -2.20 -25.12
N GLN A 301 36.31 -2.51 -24.29
CA GLN A 301 35.42 -1.52 -23.66
C GLN A 301 35.94 -1.01 -22.31
N PHE A 302 37.02 -1.60 -21.76
CA PHE A 302 37.54 -1.25 -20.43
C PHE A 302 37.87 0.25 -20.29
N ALA A 303 38.58 0.81 -21.28
CA ALA A 303 38.96 2.22 -21.26
C ALA A 303 37.75 3.18 -21.26
N GLN A 304 36.67 2.82 -21.95
CA GLN A 304 35.46 3.61 -21.97
C GLN A 304 34.70 3.51 -20.63
N LEU A 305 34.67 2.33 -20.03
CA LEU A 305 34.06 2.10 -18.73
C LEU A 305 34.84 2.76 -17.60
N ASP A 306 36.18 2.74 -17.66
CA ASP A 306 37.08 3.42 -16.74
C ASP A 306 36.89 4.96 -16.81
N LEU A 307 36.75 5.51 -18.00
CA LEU A 307 36.40 6.91 -18.21
C LEU A 307 35.02 7.23 -17.62
N ALA A 308 34.03 6.42 -17.88
CA ALA A 308 32.66 6.61 -17.36
C ALA A 308 32.64 6.55 -15.82
N GLN A 309 33.38 5.62 -15.23
CA GLN A 309 33.54 5.48 -13.78
C GLN A 309 34.15 6.75 -13.17
N GLU A 310 35.23 7.25 -13.75
CA GLU A 310 35.92 8.44 -13.25
C GLU A 310 35.04 9.68 -13.39
N ALA A 311 34.32 9.82 -14.51
CA ALA A 311 33.38 10.91 -14.74
C ALA A 311 32.22 10.89 -13.71
N LEU A 312 31.69 9.74 -13.36
CA LEU A 312 30.56 9.60 -12.42
C LEU A 312 30.93 9.90 -10.96
N LYS A 313 32.24 10.03 -10.63
CA LYS A 313 32.64 10.49 -9.31
C LYS A 313 32.20 11.93 -9.01
N ASP A 314 32.08 12.77 -10.05
CA ASP A 314 31.61 14.15 -9.93
C ASP A 314 31.17 14.68 -11.32
N PHE A 315 29.87 14.56 -11.64
CA PHE A 315 29.33 14.84 -12.97
C PHE A 315 28.17 15.84 -12.92
N ASP A 316 28.32 16.96 -13.63
CA ASP A 316 27.28 17.96 -13.84
C ASP A 316 26.53 17.63 -15.13
N TYR A 317 25.26 17.24 -15.02
CA TYR A 317 24.44 16.95 -16.18
C TYR A 317 23.44 18.09 -16.45
N HIS A 318 23.19 18.37 -17.71
CA HIS A 318 22.11 19.24 -18.15
C HIS A 318 20.89 18.45 -18.61
N TRP A 319 21.07 17.15 -18.87
CA TRP A 319 20.00 16.23 -19.21
C TRP A 319 20.32 14.83 -18.71
N ALA A 320 19.29 14.17 -18.18
CA ALA A 320 19.35 12.78 -17.73
C ALA A 320 18.09 12.02 -18.13
N LYS A 321 18.24 10.74 -18.43
CA LYS A 321 17.13 9.80 -18.66
C LYS A 321 17.45 8.47 -18.01
N ILE A 322 16.46 7.87 -17.35
CA ILE A 322 16.55 6.52 -16.80
C ILE A 322 15.41 5.70 -17.40
N VAL A 323 15.73 4.53 -17.91
CA VAL A 323 14.77 3.56 -18.49
C VAL A 323 14.78 2.31 -17.64
N PHE A 324 13.60 1.77 -17.38
CA PHE A 324 13.38 0.57 -16.59
C PHE A 324 12.68 -0.50 -17.43
N ASN A 325 13.28 -1.68 -17.51
CA ASN A 325 12.66 -2.85 -18.10
C ASN A 325 12.93 -4.07 -17.24
N THR A 326 12.01 -5.00 -17.22
CA THR A 326 12.27 -6.32 -16.63
C THR A 326 12.49 -7.31 -17.75
N PHE A 327 13.60 -8.03 -17.67
CA PHE A 327 13.90 -9.14 -18.54
C PHE A 327 14.11 -10.39 -17.68
N GLU A 328 13.25 -11.37 -17.83
CA GLU A 328 13.16 -12.50 -16.91
C GLU A 328 13.01 -12.01 -15.44
N ASP A 329 13.89 -12.40 -14.54
CA ASP A 329 13.89 -12.01 -13.11
C ASP A 329 14.86 -10.85 -12.80
N THR A 330 15.31 -10.15 -13.84
CA THR A 330 16.30 -9.07 -13.69
C THR A 330 15.70 -7.73 -14.11
N LEU A 331 15.89 -6.72 -13.28
CA LEU A 331 15.56 -5.34 -13.61
C LEU A 331 16.74 -4.71 -14.35
N ASP A 332 16.54 -4.44 -15.64
CA ASP A 332 17.47 -3.68 -16.46
C ASP A 332 17.20 -2.19 -16.31
N VAL A 333 18.19 -1.47 -15.82
CA VAL A 333 18.15 -0.02 -15.67
C VAL A 333 19.21 0.61 -16.56
N LYS A 334 18.76 1.38 -17.55
CA LYS A 334 19.62 2.15 -18.42
C LYS A 334 19.58 3.62 -18.03
N MET A 335 20.73 4.18 -17.66
CA MET A 335 20.86 5.60 -17.30
C MET A 335 21.67 6.31 -18.38
N GLU A 336 21.11 7.32 -19.00
CA GLU A 336 21.77 8.22 -19.97
C GLU A 336 21.95 9.59 -19.32
N LEU A 337 23.17 10.08 -19.29
CA LEU A 337 23.53 11.40 -18.78
C LEU A 337 24.23 12.21 -19.87
N ASN A 338 23.81 13.44 -20.09
CA ASN A 338 24.46 14.37 -20.99
C ASN A 338 24.93 15.61 -20.20
N GLY A 339 26.21 15.86 -20.18
CA GLY A 339 26.80 16.89 -19.32
C GLY A 339 28.29 16.96 -19.41
N LYS A 340 28.91 17.34 -18.31
CA LYS A 340 30.39 17.43 -18.22
C LYS A 340 30.87 16.98 -16.84
N PRO A 341 32.04 16.39 -16.75
CA PRO A 341 32.67 16.15 -15.46
C PRO A 341 32.99 17.50 -14.79
N SER A 342 32.73 17.59 -13.48
CA SER A 342 33.07 18.80 -12.69
C SER A 342 34.55 18.97 -12.47
N LYS A 343 35.33 17.90 -12.70
CA LYS A 343 36.80 17.88 -12.56
C LYS A 343 37.42 17.43 -13.87
N VAL A 344 38.66 17.85 -14.08
CA VAL A 344 39.47 17.35 -15.21
C VAL A 344 39.66 15.85 -15.08
N LEU A 345 39.34 15.11 -16.12
CA LEU A 345 39.53 13.66 -16.18
C LEU A 345 40.95 13.32 -16.70
N PRO A 346 41.67 12.36 -16.08
CA PRO A 346 42.99 11.96 -16.51
C PRO A 346 42.95 11.04 -17.74
N PHE A 347 42.30 11.49 -18.83
CA PHE A 347 42.11 10.71 -20.05
C PHE A 347 42.28 11.60 -21.28
N GLU A 348 42.84 11.01 -22.35
CA GLU A 348 42.98 11.60 -23.67
C GLU A 348 42.54 10.60 -24.74
N TYR A 349 41.86 11.07 -25.80
CA TYR A 349 41.56 10.24 -26.94
C TYR A 349 42.75 10.10 -27.85
N LYS A 350 43.26 8.88 -28.03
CA LYS A 350 44.39 8.57 -28.92
C LYS A 350 43.85 7.83 -30.17
N LYS A 351 43.97 8.47 -31.33
CA LYS A 351 43.58 7.89 -32.63
C LYS A 351 44.31 6.57 -32.95
N GLU A 352 45.55 6.45 -32.50
CA GLU A 352 46.39 5.27 -32.69
C GLU A 352 45.82 4.02 -32.02
N PHE A 353 45.12 4.20 -30.88
CA PHE A 353 44.49 3.13 -30.15
C PHE A 353 42.97 3.06 -30.37
N GLY A 354 42.41 4.02 -31.12
CA GLY A 354 40.97 4.11 -31.36
C GLY A 354 40.11 4.28 -30.08
N GLY A 355 40.71 4.83 -29.00
CA GLY A 355 40.08 4.91 -27.70
C GLY A 355 40.72 5.90 -26.72
N PHE A 356 40.16 5.94 -25.51
CA PHE A 356 40.69 6.76 -24.41
C PHE A 356 41.80 6.02 -23.67
N VAL A 357 42.86 6.75 -23.32
CA VAL A 357 43.99 6.26 -22.50
C VAL A 357 44.16 7.16 -21.28
N ARG A 358 44.53 6.60 -20.15
CA ARG A 358 44.90 7.40 -18.98
C ARG A 358 46.16 8.21 -19.23
N VAL A 359 46.08 9.49 -18.89
CA VAL A 359 47.18 10.45 -19.00
C VAL A 359 47.30 11.28 -17.72
N ASP A 360 48.30 12.12 -17.62
CA ASP A 360 48.36 13.11 -16.54
C ASP A 360 47.19 14.11 -16.70
N ALA A 361 46.55 14.49 -15.59
CA ALA A 361 45.41 15.43 -15.60
C ALA A 361 45.80 16.84 -16.14
N SER A 362 47.08 17.16 -16.20
CA SER A 362 47.59 18.41 -16.79
C SER A 362 47.72 18.35 -18.33
N SER A 363 47.48 17.18 -18.93
CA SER A 363 47.56 17.01 -20.40
C SER A 363 46.51 17.87 -21.11
N PRO A 364 46.86 18.57 -22.20
CA PRO A 364 45.91 19.43 -22.92
C PRO A 364 44.66 18.66 -23.44
N GLY A 365 44.81 17.38 -23.77
CA GLY A 365 43.72 16.52 -24.26
C GLY A 365 42.77 16.01 -23.17
N SER A 366 43.00 16.31 -21.89
CA SER A 366 42.19 15.88 -20.77
C SER A 366 41.00 16.82 -20.42
N GLN A 367 40.80 17.89 -21.20
CA GLN A 367 39.68 18.80 -21.07
C GLN A 367 38.48 18.32 -21.90
N PHE A 368 37.40 17.90 -21.24
CA PHE A 368 36.17 17.50 -21.88
C PHE A 368 35.14 18.63 -21.84
N GLU A 369 34.70 19.12 -23.00
CA GLU A 369 33.62 20.15 -23.09
C GLU A 369 32.26 19.55 -22.85
N GLY A 370 32.03 18.26 -23.18
CA GLY A 370 30.82 17.53 -22.93
C GLY A 370 31.01 16.03 -23.15
N ILE A 371 30.31 15.23 -22.34
CA ILE A 371 30.31 13.76 -22.42
C ILE A 371 28.87 13.26 -22.33
N LYS A 372 28.54 12.31 -23.20
CA LYS A 372 27.34 11.49 -23.04
C LYS A 372 27.74 10.16 -22.38
N LEU A 373 27.19 9.90 -21.21
CA LEU A 373 27.41 8.65 -20.48
C LEU A 373 26.17 7.75 -20.64
N ASP A 374 26.36 6.52 -21.05
CA ASP A 374 25.37 5.46 -21.08
C ASP A 374 25.78 4.38 -20.07
N VAL A 375 25.02 4.23 -18.98
CA VAL A 375 25.31 3.27 -17.92
C VAL A 375 24.17 2.25 -17.88
N ASN A 376 24.51 0.99 -18.04
CA ASN A 376 23.55 -0.12 -17.95
C ASN A 376 23.79 -0.89 -16.65
N LEU A 377 22.73 -1.05 -15.86
CA LEU A 377 22.75 -1.73 -14.58
C LEU A 377 21.76 -2.89 -14.62
N LYS A 378 22.21 -4.06 -14.17
CA LYS A 378 21.36 -5.21 -13.93
C LYS A 378 21.19 -5.38 -12.43
N LEU A 379 19.98 -5.19 -11.94
CA LEU A 379 19.66 -5.29 -10.53
C LEU A 379 18.86 -6.57 -10.28
N PRO A 380 19.25 -7.39 -9.29
CA PRO A 380 18.46 -8.55 -8.90
C PRO A 380 17.13 -8.05 -8.31
N PHE A 381 16.02 -8.46 -8.93
CA PHE A 381 14.69 -8.02 -8.57
C PHE A 381 13.98 -8.99 -7.59
N ASN A 382 14.68 -10.04 -7.16
CA ASN A 382 14.16 -11.14 -6.36
C ASN A 382 13.39 -10.72 -5.09
N ASP A 383 13.77 -9.61 -4.45
CA ASP A 383 13.13 -9.19 -3.20
C ASP A 383 11.75 -8.56 -3.45
N VAL A 384 11.56 -7.86 -4.58
CA VAL A 384 10.25 -7.32 -4.98
C VAL A 384 9.35 -8.45 -5.48
N MET A 385 9.93 -9.48 -6.13
CA MET A 385 9.23 -10.69 -6.55
C MET A 385 8.67 -11.46 -5.36
N LYS A 386 9.45 -11.61 -4.27
CA LYS A 386 8.98 -12.26 -3.03
C LYS A 386 7.78 -11.51 -2.44
N PHE A 387 7.80 -10.19 -2.47
CA PHE A 387 6.68 -9.36 -2.02
C PHE A 387 5.43 -9.57 -2.89
N GLY A 388 5.58 -9.61 -4.22
CA GLY A 388 4.49 -9.91 -5.15
C GLY A 388 3.82 -11.26 -4.88
N ASN A 389 4.61 -12.30 -4.64
CA ASN A 389 4.10 -13.63 -4.28
C ASN A 389 3.33 -13.63 -2.94
N LYS A 390 3.77 -12.82 -1.97
CA LYS A 390 3.05 -12.66 -0.70
C LYS A 390 1.73 -11.93 -0.87
N ILE A 391 1.68 -10.87 -1.68
CA ILE A 391 0.41 -10.20 -2.04
C ILE A 391 -0.57 -11.21 -2.64
N LYS A 392 -0.12 -12.07 -3.55
CA LYS A 392 -0.95 -13.14 -4.12
C LYS A 392 -1.55 -14.03 -3.04
N SER A 393 -0.78 -14.42 -2.04
CA SER A 393 -1.26 -15.29 -0.94
C SER A 393 -2.29 -14.60 -0.03
N ILE A 394 -2.32 -13.27 0.01
CA ILE A 394 -3.29 -12.48 0.79
C ILE A 394 -4.59 -12.27 -0.01
N LEU A 395 -4.47 -12.09 -1.34
CA LEU A 395 -5.63 -11.81 -2.21
C LEU A 395 -6.43 -13.08 -2.57
N ASN A 396 -5.81 -14.27 -2.55
CA ASN A 396 -6.46 -15.57 -2.76
C ASN A 396 -6.97 -16.18 -1.44
#